data_02e64111c88bacc9d290f796dc5036fb
#
_entry.id   02e64111c88bacc9d290f796dc5036fb
#
_cell.length_a   1.000
_cell.length_b   1.000
_cell.length_c   1.000
_cell.angle_alpha   90.00
_cell.angle_beta   90.00
_cell.angle_gamma   90.00
#
_symmetry.space_group_name_H-M   'P 1'
#
loop_
_entity.id
_entity.type
_entity.pdbx_description
1 polymer ?
#
loop_
_entity_poly.entity_id
_entity_poly.type
_entity_poly.pdbx_seq_one_letter_code
_entity_poly.pdbx_strand_id
1 'polypeptide(L)'
;MAVLLATADKEYPQHADFFHVLAGTGLREGEACGLQWGDIDFRGGFLMVHRSVIYRPDPKQRGNKKIKRPDRKPILHIGAPKSGESGRVDIGPKLAARLQARRDVMAAEAAMNGREPSPWVFPALGDPSKPLNAKSLQNAWTRLLTLVKLRHVRIHDLRHSYASSLLQAGESIQYVKQQLRHSTIKLTVDLYGHLIPSANRAAIAKLEERISTVPVMAGKQAA
;
A
#
# COMPACT_ATOMS: atom_id res chain seq x y z
N MET A 1 -14.34 -5.05 1.16
CA MET A 1 -12.94 -5.09 1.62
C MET A 1 -12.77 -5.97 2.86
N ALA A 2 -13.48 -5.71 3.97
CA ALA A 2 -13.31 -6.49 5.22
C ALA A 2 -13.45 -8.00 5.03
N VAL A 3 -14.51 -8.47 4.36
CA VAL A 3 -14.74 -9.90 4.07
C VAL A 3 -13.59 -10.51 3.26
N LEU A 4 -13.07 -9.79 2.25
CA LEU A 4 -11.96 -10.24 1.43
C LEU A 4 -10.70 -10.48 2.27
N LEU A 5 -10.34 -9.50 3.12
CA LEU A 5 -9.15 -9.59 3.97
C LEU A 5 -9.30 -10.67 5.05
N ALA A 6 -10.48 -10.79 5.68
CA ALA A 6 -10.75 -11.86 6.64
C ALA A 6 -10.70 -13.25 6.00
N THR A 7 -11.18 -13.40 4.75
CA THR A 7 -11.05 -14.65 4.01
C THR A 7 -9.58 -14.92 3.64
N ALA A 8 -8.81 -13.89 3.31
CA ALA A 8 -7.37 -14.04 3.06
C ALA A 8 -6.63 -14.52 4.32
N ASP A 9 -6.97 -13.99 5.49
CA ASP A 9 -6.39 -14.43 6.77
C ASP A 9 -6.61 -15.91 7.03
N LYS A 10 -7.79 -16.42 6.69
CA LYS A 10 -8.16 -17.81 6.91
C LYS A 10 -7.58 -18.76 5.88
N GLU A 11 -7.73 -18.43 4.59
CA GLU A 11 -7.47 -19.37 3.48
C GLU A 11 -6.06 -19.21 2.89
N TYR A 12 -5.42 -18.06 3.06
CA TYR A 12 -4.10 -17.73 2.52
C TYR A 12 -3.22 -16.97 3.54
N PRO A 13 -3.02 -17.50 4.77
CA PRO A 13 -2.31 -16.76 5.84
C PRO A 13 -0.90 -16.31 5.41
N GLN A 14 -0.21 -17.11 4.56
CA GLN A 14 1.12 -16.77 4.05
C GLN A 14 1.13 -15.52 3.13
N HIS A 15 -0.03 -15.13 2.57
CA HIS A 15 -0.19 -13.99 1.66
C HIS A 15 -1.06 -12.87 2.24
N ALA A 16 -1.78 -13.14 3.31
CA ALA A 16 -2.76 -12.22 3.89
C ALA A 16 -2.15 -10.85 4.23
N ASP A 17 -0.98 -10.84 4.89
CA ASP A 17 -0.30 -9.60 5.27
C ASP A 17 0.05 -8.72 4.06
N PHE A 18 0.38 -9.32 2.93
CA PHE A 18 0.63 -8.59 1.69
C PHE A 18 -0.63 -7.85 1.22
N PHE A 19 -1.78 -8.51 1.25
CA PHE A 19 -3.05 -7.91 0.87
C PHE A 19 -3.49 -6.82 1.87
N HIS A 20 -3.26 -7.05 3.18
CA HIS A 20 -3.51 -6.03 4.20
C HIS A 20 -2.65 -4.78 3.99
N VAL A 21 -1.37 -4.93 3.66
CA VAL A 21 -0.49 -3.81 3.34
C VAL A 21 -1.00 -3.05 2.11
N LEU A 22 -1.32 -3.73 1.02
CA LEU A 22 -1.84 -3.07 -0.18
C LEU A 22 -3.16 -2.32 0.09
N ALA A 23 -4.07 -2.93 0.84
CA ALA A 23 -5.37 -2.34 1.18
C ALA A 23 -5.24 -1.16 2.15
N GLY A 24 -4.29 -1.21 3.08
CA GLY A 24 -4.09 -0.20 4.13
C GLY A 24 -3.10 0.92 3.79
N THR A 25 -2.40 0.82 2.65
CA THR A 25 -1.37 1.80 2.27
C THR A 25 -1.49 2.30 0.83
N GLY A 26 -2.26 1.60 0.00
CA GLY A 26 -2.34 1.91 -1.42
C GLY A 26 -1.02 1.76 -2.20
N LEU A 27 -0.05 1.02 -1.67
CA LEU A 27 1.22 0.75 -2.37
C LEU A 27 0.97 0.05 -3.71
N ARG A 28 1.86 0.27 -4.67
CA ARG A 28 1.93 -0.59 -5.86
C ARG A 28 2.50 -1.96 -5.48
N GLU A 29 2.08 -3.02 -6.16
CA GLU A 29 2.55 -4.39 -5.87
C GLU A 29 4.08 -4.49 -5.79
N GLY A 30 4.79 -3.90 -6.75
CA GLY A 30 6.26 -3.90 -6.76
C GLY A 30 6.89 -3.11 -5.61
N GLU A 31 6.24 -2.05 -5.13
CA GLU A 31 6.68 -1.27 -3.97
C GLU A 31 6.49 -2.08 -2.68
N ALA A 32 5.35 -2.74 -2.53
CA ALA A 32 5.11 -3.64 -1.39
C ALA A 32 6.10 -4.82 -1.37
N CYS A 33 6.40 -5.42 -2.52
CA CYS A 33 7.45 -6.45 -2.63
C CYS A 33 8.83 -5.92 -2.25
N GLY A 34 9.08 -4.63 -2.47
CA GLY A 34 10.35 -3.97 -2.17
C GLY A 34 10.51 -3.50 -0.73
N LEU A 35 9.49 -3.65 0.14
CA LEU A 35 9.58 -3.22 1.52
C LEU A 35 10.59 -4.05 2.31
N GLN A 36 11.40 -3.35 3.10
CA GLN A 36 12.29 -3.92 4.10
C GLN A 36 11.86 -3.48 5.50
N TRP A 37 12.24 -4.22 6.51
CA TRP A 37 11.91 -3.90 7.90
C TRP A 37 12.47 -2.54 8.35
N GLY A 38 13.63 -2.15 7.82
CA GLY A 38 14.21 -0.83 8.08
C GLY A 38 13.46 0.35 7.46
N ASP A 39 12.51 0.10 6.54
CA ASP A 39 11.68 1.14 5.95
C ASP A 39 10.48 1.52 6.82
N ILE A 40 10.19 0.77 7.89
CA ILE A 40 8.98 0.93 8.71
C ILE A 40 9.33 1.59 10.03
N ASP A 41 8.79 2.78 10.26
CA ASP A 41 8.80 3.43 11.58
C ASP A 41 7.51 3.08 12.34
N PHE A 42 7.60 2.06 13.19
CA PHE A 42 6.47 1.61 14.02
C PHE A 42 6.05 2.65 15.06
N ARG A 43 6.98 3.50 15.54
CA ARG A 43 6.68 4.57 16.51
C ARG A 43 6.03 5.75 15.83
N GLY A 44 6.56 6.16 14.68
CA GLY A 44 6.03 7.26 13.88
C GLY A 44 4.77 6.89 13.10
N GLY A 45 4.42 5.60 13.01
CA GLY A 45 3.24 5.14 12.29
C GLY A 45 3.30 5.37 10.77
N PHE A 46 4.47 5.15 10.16
CA PHE A 46 4.63 5.30 8.71
C PHE A 46 5.67 4.33 8.15
N LEU A 47 5.67 4.21 6.84
CA LEU A 47 6.72 3.52 6.08
C LEU A 47 7.27 4.43 4.97
N MET A 48 8.52 4.20 4.62
CA MET A 48 9.19 4.86 3.50
C MET A 48 9.28 3.93 2.29
N VAL A 49 8.88 4.42 1.14
CA VAL A 49 8.98 3.65 -0.11
C VAL A 49 10.23 4.09 -0.85
N HIS A 50 11.29 3.32 -0.73
CA HIS A 50 12.58 3.60 -1.36
C HIS A 50 12.78 2.87 -2.68
N ARG A 51 12.07 1.75 -2.89
CA ARG A 51 12.34 0.86 -4.03
C ARG A 51 11.08 0.19 -4.56
N SER A 52 11.19 -0.32 -5.77
CA SER A 52 10.18 -1.18 -6.41
C SER A 52 10.86 -2.41 -6.99
N VAL A 53 10.22 -3.55 -6.80
CA VAL A 53 10.69 -4.85 -7.28
C VAL A 53 9.89 -5.26 -8.51
N ILE A 54 10.59 -5.62 -9.57
CA ILE A 54 10.01 -6.12 -10.81
C ILE A 54 10.78 -7.35 -11.25
N TYR A 55 10.07 -8.43 -11.55
CA TYR A 55 10.64 -9.60 -12.20
C TYR A 55 10.38 -9.52 -13.71
N ARG A 56 11.44 -9.39 -14.50
CA ARG A 56 11.37 -9.28 -15.97
C ARG A 56 11.84 -10.57 -16.63
N PRO A 57 11.29 -10.94 -17.80
CA PRO A 57 11.86 -12.01 -18.58
C PRO A 57 13.33 -11.72 -18.91
N ASP A 58 14.20 -12.73 -18.83
CA ASP A 58 15.60 -12.61 -19.22
C ASP A 58 15.69 -12.30 -20.71
N PRO A 59 16.30 -11.16 -21.12
CA PRO A 59 16.49 -10.81 -22.53
C PRO A 59 17.28 -11.87 -23.32
N LYS A 60 18.24 -12.56 -22.68
CA LYS A 60 19.04 -13.63 -23.29
C LYS A 60 18.20 -14.87 -23.63
N GLN A 61 17.06 -15.03 -22.96
CA GLN A 61 16.12 -16.13 -23.22
C GLN A 61 15.02 -15.75 -24.21
N ARG A 62 14.97 -14.47 -24.60
CA ARG A 62 13.94 -13.94 -25.53
C ARG A 62 14.23 -14.50 -26.92
N GLY A 63 13.24 -15.21 -27.49
CA GLY A 63 13.37 -15.83 -28.81
C GLY A 63 14.05 -17.20 -28.83
N ASN A 64 14.64 -17.65 -27.74
CA ASN A 64 15.21 -19.00 -27.68
C ASN A 64 14.09 -20.06 -27.63
N LYS A 65 13.80 -20.70 -28.78
CA LYS A 65 12.78 -21.73 -28.92
C LYS A 65 13.13 -23.03 -28.17
N LYS A 66 14.40 -23.25 -27.81
CA LYS A 66 14.86 -24.44 -27.07
C LYS A 66 14.45 -24.38 -25.58
N ILE A 67 14.22 -23.19 -25.01
CA ILE A 67 13.78 -23.02 -23.63
C ILE A 67 12.27 -22.90 -23.61
N LYS A 68 11.58 -23.90 -23.02
CA LYS A 68 10.13 -23.85 -22.81
C LYS A 68 9.76 -22.68 -21.91
N ARG A 69 8.56 -22.08 -22.11
CA ARG A 69 8.12 -20.94 -21.31
C ARG A 69 8.19 -21.15 -19.78
N PRO A 70 7.82 -22.31 -19.22
CA PRO A 70 7.90 -22.54 -17.77
C PRO A 70 9.34 -22.57 -17.23
N ASP A 71 10.32 -22.88 -18.08
CA ASP A 71 11.74 -23.00 -17.65
C ASP A 71 12.47 -21.64 -17.69
N ARG A 72 11.81 -20.59 -18.18
CA ARG A 72 12.39 -19.25 -18.26
C ARG A 72 12.35 -18.56 -16.90
N LYS A 73 13.53 -18.48 -16.27
CA LYS A 73 13.69 -17.80 -14.99
C LYS A 73 13.67 -16.28 -15.21
N PRO A 74 12.75 -15.54 -14.56
CA PRO A 74 12.76 -14.09 -14.64
C PRO A 74 13.95 -13.51 -13.86
N ILE A 75 14.48 -12.40 -14.34
CA ILE A 75 15.52 -11.63 -13.65
C ILE A 75 14.86 -10.65 -12.69
N LEU A 76 15.36 -10.63 -11.47
CA LEU A 76 15.00 -9.66 -10.45
C LEU A 76 15.61 -8.29 -10.78
N HIS A 77 14.77 -7.27 -10.84
CA HIS A 77 15.18 -5.86 -10.92
C HIS A 77 14.66 -5.14 -9.68
N ILE A 78 15.58 -4.51 -8.95
CA ILE A 78 15.28 -3.61 -7.85
C ILE A 78 15.68 -2.21 -8.29
N GLY A 79 14.76 -1.28 -8.30
CA GLY A 79 14.99 0.08 -8.74
C GLY A 79 14.18 1.10 -7.96
N ALA A 80 14.30 2.36 -8.31
CA ALA A 80 13.49 3.43 -7.75
C ALA A 80 11.98 3.16 -7.99
N PRO A 81 11.10 3.69 -7.14
CA PRO A 81 9.66 3.66 -7.39
C PRO A 81 9.32 4.27 -8.75
N LYS A 82 8.18 3.88 -9.33
CA LYS A 82 7.75 4.40 -10.64
C LYS A 82 7.58 5.93 -10.67
N SER A 83 7.34 6.55 -9.53
CA SER A 83 7.29 8.01 -9.38
C SER A 83 8.67 8.70 -9.43
N GLY A 84 9.76 7.94 -9.40
CA GLY A 84 11.15 8.45 -9.35
C GLY A 84 11.60 8.86 -7.96
N GLU A 85 10.71 9.09 -7.01
CA GLU A 85 11.01 9.61 -5.69
C GLU A 85 10.64 8.63 -4.58
N SER A 86 11.45 8.61 -3.53
CA SER A 86 11.10 7.99 -2.25
C SER A 86 9.96 8.77 -1.61
N GLY A 87 9.10 8.09 -0.86
CA GLY A 87 7.98 8.78 -0.25
C GLY A 87 7.43 8.07 0.99
N ARG A 88 6.95 8.90 1.91
CA ARG A 88 6.29 8.46 3.13
C ARG A 88 4.85 8.04 2.84
N VAL A 89 4.43 6.96 3.50
CA VAL A 89 3.04 6.49 3.55
C VAL A 89 2.69 6.20 5.00
N ASP A 90 1.64 6.80 5.50
CA ASP A 90 1.18 6.59 6.86
C ASP A 90 0.51 5.22 7.01
N ILE A 91 0.70 4.58 8.16
CA ILE A 91 0.07 3.30 8.50
C ILE A 91 -0.72 3.43 9.80
N GLY A 92 -1.92 2.87 9.80
CA GLY A 92 -2.75 2.84 11.00
C GLY A 92 -2.24 1.83 12.04
N PRO A 93 -2.63 1.99 13.33
CA PRO A 93 -2.11 1.17 14.44
C PRO A 93 -2.39 -0.33 14.26
N LYS A 94 -3.52 -0.70 13.67
CA LYS A 94 -3.83 -2.13 13.41
C LYS A 94 -2.88 -2.75 12.40
N LEU A 95 -2.52 -2.02 11.33
CA LEU A 95 -1.57 -2.51 10.34
C LEU A 95 -0.16 -2.54 10.93
N ALA A 96 0.23 -1.54 11.72
CA ALA A 96 1.52 -1.51 12.41
C ALA A 96 1.67 -2.72 13.35
N ALA A 97 0.67 -3.00 14.20
CA ALA A 97 0.68 -4.16 15.09
C ALA A 97 0.76 -5.49 14.32
N ARG A 98 0.05 -5.60 13.20
CA ARG A 98 0.10 -6.79 12.33
C ARG A 98 1.49 -7.01 11.73
N LEU A 99 2.12 -5.95 11.24
CA LEU A 99 3.48 -6.01 10.70
C LEU A 99 4.52 -6.32 11.78
N GLN A 100 4.35 -5.80 13.00
CA GLN A 100 5.22 -6.14 14.13
C GLN A 100 5.12 -7.63 14.46
N ALA A 101 3.90 -8.17 14.59
CA ALA A 101 3.69 -9.60 14.84
C ALA A 101 4.32 -10.48 13.74
N ARG A 102 4.17 -10.07 12.47
CA ARG A 102 4.83 -10.75 11.35
C ARG A 102 6.36 -10.75 11.49
N ARG A 103 6.94 -9.60 11.86
CA ARG A 103 8.39 -9.46 12.07
C ARG A 103 8.88 -10.42 13.15
N ASP A 104 8.16 -10.48 14.26
CA ASP A 104 8.52 -11.33 15.40
C ASP A 104 8.46 -12.82 15.03
N VAL A 105 7.42 -13.25 14.31
CA VAL A 105 7.30 -14.62 13.80
C VAL A 105 8.46 -14.95 12.85
N MET A 106 8.75 -14.07 11.88
CA MET A 106 9.84 -14.30 10.92
C MET A 106 11.21 -14.35 11.60
N ALA A 107 11.44 -13.54 12.62
CA ALA A 107 12.68 -13.56 13.41
C ALA A 107 12.81 -14.88 14.19
N ALA A 108 11.74 -15.34 14.82
CA ALA A 108 11.71 -16.62 15.53
C ALA A 108 11.97 -17.80 14.58
N GLU A 109 11.32 -17.84 13.43
CA GLU A 109 11.52 -18.89 12.41
C GLU A 109 12.98 -18.90 11.88
N ALA A 110 13.58 -17.72 11.68
CA ALA A 110 14.97 -17.60 11.25
C ALA A 110 15.92 -18.16 12.31
N ALA A 111 15.72 -17.78 13.58
CA ALA A 111 16.53 -18.27 14.72
C ALA A 111 16.42 -19.81 14.87
N MET A 112 15.20 -20.37 14.80
CA MET A 112 14.99 -21.83 14.88
C MET A 112 15.70 -22.58 13.75
N ASN A 113 15.91 -21.97 12.61
CA ASN A 113 16.60 -22.56 11.45
C ASN A 113 18.09 -22.16 11.37
N GLY A 114 18.65 -21.49 12.40
CA GLY A 114 20.06 -21.05 12.43
C GLY A 114 20.40 -20.08 11.30
N ARG A 115 19.48 -19.22 10.90
CA ARG A 115 19.64 -18.27 9.78
C ARG A 115 19.43 -16.85 10.26
N GLU A 116 20.05 -15.90 9.56
CA GLU A 116 19.72 -14.48 9.73
C GLU A 116 18.28 -14.21 9.22
N PRO A 117 17.54 -13.34 9.91
CA PRO A 117 16.21 -12.95 9.45
C PRO A 117 16.28 -12.22 8.11
N SER A 118 15.28 -12.46 7.25
CA SER A 118 15.19 -11.76 5.98
C SER A 118 15.03 -10.25 6.18
N PRO A 119 15.73 -9.40 5.42
CA PRO A 119 15.51 -7.97 5.46
C PRO A 119 14.15 -7.57 4.85
N TRP A 120 13.57 -8.43 4.00
CA TRP A 120 12.33 -8.16 3.30
C TRP A 120 11.11 -8.42 4.19
N VAL A 121 10.15 -7.50 4.16
CA VAL A 121 8.85 -7.72 4.80
C VAL A 121 8.11 -8.88 4.14
N PHE A 122 8.28 -9.02 2.83
CA PHE A 122 7.71 -10.08 2.02
C PHE A 122 8.83 -10.80 1.24
N PRO A 123 9.47 -11.79 1.84
CA PRO A 123 10.47 -12.60 1.15
C PRO A 123 9.83 -13.58 0.16
N ALA A 124 10.62 -14.03 -0.81
CA ALA A 124 10.20 -15.10 -1.72
C ALA A 124 10.10 -16.43 -0.99
N LEU A 125 9.06 -17.20 -1.32
CA LEU A 125 8.93 -18.58 -0.81
C LEU A 125 10.11 -19.42 -1.31
N GLY A 126 10.82 -20.07 -0.39
CA GLY A 126 11.97 -20.92 -0.69
C GLY A 126 13.33 -20.21 -0.80
N ASP A 127 13.35 -18.86 -0.91
CA ASP A 127 14.60 -18.08 -0.91
C ASP A 127 14.39 -16.76 -0.15
N PRO A 128 14.53 -16.74 1.18
CA PRO A 128 14.28 -15.54 2.00
C PRO A 128 15.27 -14.39 1.75
N SER A 129 16.36 -14.64 1.02
CA SER A 129 17.30 -13.58 0.61
C SER A 129 16.74 -12.67 -0.50
N LYS A 130 15.69 -13.12 -1.17
CA LYS A 130 15.05 -12.40 -2.29
C LYS A 130 13.66 -11.88 -1.90
N PRO A 131 13.23 -10.76 -2.47
CA PRO A 131 11.86 -10.26 -2.29
C PRO A 131 10.85 -11.11 -3.06
N LEU A 132 9.60 -11.06 -2.59
CA LEU A 132 8.47 -11.73 -3.20
C LEU A 132 8.27 -11.27 -4.66
N ASN A 133 7.90 -12.21 -5.52
CA ASN A 133 7.39 -11.89 -6.85
C ASN A 133 5.87 -11.72 -6.81
N ALA A 134 5.36 -10.52 -7.01
CA ALA A 134 3.93 -10.25 -6.99
C ALA A 134 3.11 -11.14 -7.94
N LYS A 135 3.70 -11.58 -9.06
CA LYS A 135 3.03 -12.51 -9.99
C LYS A 135 2.68 -13.85 -9.36
N SER A 136 3.43 -14.30 -8.34
CA SER A 136 3.13 -15.55 -7.64
C SER A 136 1.80 -15.49 -6.87
N LEU A 137 1.31 -14.29 -6.58
CA LEU A 137 0.07 -14.06 -5.83
C LEU A 137 -1.19 -14.11 -6.70
N GLN A 138 -1.07 -14.04 -8.03
CA GLN A 138 -2.22 -13.94 -8.93
C GLN A 138 -3.20 -15.13 -8.79
N ASN A 139 -2.67 -16.34 -8.63
CA ASN A 139 -3.51 -17.53 -8.45
C ASN A 139 -4.25 -17.50 -7.11
N ALA A 140 -3.55 -17.11 -6.03
CA ALA A 140 -4.16 -16.97 -4.70
C ALA A 140 -5.24 -15.88 -4.73
N TRP A 141 -4.94 -14.73 -5.36
CA TRP A 141 -5.90 -13.64 -5.53
C TRP A 141 -7.15 -14.06 -6.29
N THR A 142 -7.01 -14.71 -7.44
CA THR A 142 -8.15 -15.18 -8.24
C THR A 142 -9.03 -16.15 -7.46
N ARG A 143 -8.43 -17.11 -6.75
CA ARG A 143 -9.16 -18.05 -5.90
C ARG A 143 -9.86 -17.35 -4.73
N LEU A 144 -9.19 -16.37 -4.11
CA LEU A 144 -9.77 -15.57 -3.03
C LEU A 144 -11.01 -14.81 -3.50
N LEU A 145 -10.97 -14.17 -4.67
CA LEU A 145 -12.14 -13.51 -5.25
C LEU A 145 -13.30 -14.47 -5.49
N THR A 146 -13.01 -15.69 -5.97
CA THR A 146 -14.02 -16.74 -6.17
C THR A 146 -14.67 -17.14 -4.85
N LEU A 147 -13.87 -17.34 -3.79
CA LEU A 147 -14.38 -17.71 -2.46
C LEU A 147 -15.34 -16.65 -1.88
N VAL A 148 -15.00 -15.37 -2.06
CA VAL A 148 -15.85 -14.27 -1.58
C VAL A 148 -16.93 -13.85 -2.58
N LYS A 149 -17.08 -14.58 -3.69
CA LYS A 149 -18.07 -14.33 -4.75
C LYS A 149 -18.00 -12.90 -5.33
N LEU A 150 -16.81 -12.34 -5.41
CA LEU A 150 -16.59 -11.05 -6.04
C LEU A 150 -16.30 -11.21 -7.53
N ARG A 151 -16.74 -10.21 -8.32
CA ARG A 151 -16.31 -10.12 -9.73
C ARG A 151 -14.79 -10.03 -9.79
N HIS A 152 -14.21 -10.42 -10.91
CA HIS A 152 -12.78 -10.28 -11.12
C HIS A 152 -12.35 -8.81 -11.04
N VAL A 153 -11.46 -8.51 -10.08
CA VAL A 153 -10.75 -7.26 -9.91
C VAL A 153 -9.26 -7.56 -9.79
N ARG A 154 -8.42 -6.63 -10.20
CA ARG A 154 -6.95 -6.81 -10.11
C ARG A 154 -6.47 -6.53 -8.70
N ILE A 155 -5.35 -7.11 -8.29
CA ILE A 155 -4.69 -6.76 -7.02
C ILE A 155 -4.44 -5.24 -6.93
N HIS A 156 -4.06 -4.61 -8.06
CA HIS A 156 -3.86 -3.17 -8.13
C HIS A 156 -5.10 -2.33 -7.79
N ASP A 157 -6.29 -2.88 -7.92
CA ASP A 157 -7.53 -2.18 -7.61
C ASP A 157 -7.72 -1.97 -6.09
N LEU A 158 -6.94 -2.67 -5.23
CA LEU A 158 -6.82 -2.36 -3.80
C LEU A 158 -6.32 -0.93 -3.57
N ARG A 159 -5.43 -0.44 -4.41
CA ARG A 159 -4.95 0.95 -4.36
C ARG A 159 -6.06 1.95 -4.72
N HIS A 160 -6.92 1.63 -5.67
CA HIS A 160 -8.10 2.45 -5.98
C HIS A 160 -9.07 2.45 -4.79
N SER A 161 -9.28 1.29 -4.16
CA SER A 161 -10.13 1.19 -2.97
C SER A 161 -9.58 2.00 -1.79
N TYR A 162 -8.26 1.97 -1.57
CA TYR A 162 -7.60 2.79 -0.55
C TYR A 162 -7.83 4.28 -0.77
N ALA A 163 -7.57 4.77 -1.99
CA ALA A 163 -7.80 6.18 -2.33
C ALA A 163 -9.25 6.62 -2.14
N SER A 164 -10.19 5.81 -2.66
CA SER A 164 -11.62 6.08 -2.51
C SER A 164 -12.06 6.09 -1.05
N SER A 165 -11.54 5.18 -0.22
CA SER A 165 -11.86 5.12 1.20
C SER A 165 -11.36 6.35 1.95
N LEU A 166 -10.17 6.86 1.64
CA LEU A 166 -9.66 8.10 2.24
C LEU A 166 -10.54 9.31 1.89
N LEU A 167 -10.93 9.45 0.61
CA LEU A 167 -11.81 10.53 0.18
C LEU A 167 -13.21 10.44 0.82
N GLN A 168 -13.76 9.23 0.94
CA GLN A 168 -15.03 8.99 1.63
C GLN A 168 -14.95 9.26 3.14
N ALA A 169 -13.77 9.10 3.74
CA ALA A 169 -13.50 9.48 5.12
C ALA A 169 -13.33 11.02 5.31
N GLY A 170 -13.37 11.80 4.21
CA GLY A 170 -13.27 13.26 4.24
C GLY A 170 -11.85 13.79 4.12
N GLU A 171 -10.88 12.94 3.82
CA GLU A 171 -9.49 13.36 3.64
C GLU A 171 -9.31 14.23 2.40
N SER A 172 -8.37 15.16 2.47
CA SER A 172 -8.08 16.07 1.37
C SER A 172 -7.49 15.33 0.16
N ILE A 173 -7.81 15.79 -1.05
CA ILE A 173 -7.22 15.25 -2.28
C ILE A 173 -5.68 15.38 -2.30
N GLN A 174 -5.15 16.40 -1.61
CA GLN A 174 -3.72 16.62 -1.45
C GLN A 174 -3.10 15.51 -0.59
N TYR A 175 -3.75 15.14 0.52
CA TYR A 175 -3.31 14.03 1.36
C TYR A 175 -3.36 12.70 0.59
N VAL A 176 -4.44 12.43 -0.12
CA VAL A 176 -4.56 11.22 -0.98
C VAL A 176 -3.45 11.20 -2.03
N LYS A 177 -3.15 12.33 -2.69
CA LYS A 177 -2.02 12.44 -3.62
C LYS A 177 -0.69 12.05 -2.96
N GLN A 178 -0.44 12.55 -1.74
CA GLN A 178 0.78 12.25 -0.98
C GLN A 178 0.86 10.76 -0.64
N GLN A 179 -0.21 10.19 -0.08
CA GLN A 179 -0.27 8.78 0.28
C GLN A 179 -0.08 7.87 -0.93
N LEU A 180 -0.65 8.21 -2.06
CA LEU A 180 -0.47 7.48 -3.32
C LEU A 180 0.90 7.78 -3.99
N ARG A 181 1.62 8.81 -3.57
CA ARG A 181 2.86 9.28 -4.21
C ARG A 181 2.64 9.51 -5.71
N HIS A 182 1.56 10.23 -6.03
CA HIS A 182 1.33 10.69 -7.39
C HIS A 182 2.20 11.92 -7.66
N SER A 183 2.88 11.96 -8.78
CA SER A 183 3.75 13.08 -9.19
C SER A 183 2.95 14.38 -9.32
N THR A 184 1.73 14.31 -9.81
CA THR A 184 0.87 15.48 -9.97
C THR A 184 -0.48 15.28 -9.26
N ILE A 185 -1.06 16.40 -8.78
CA ILE A 185 -2.42 16.40 -8.21
C ILE A 185 -3.47 16.09 -9.29
N LYS A 186 -3.21 16.52 -10.53
CA LYS A 186 -4.08 16.27 -11.67
C LYS A 186 -4.39 14.78 -11.81
N LEU A 187 -3.39 13.91 -11.71
CA LEU A 187 -3.60 12.46 -11.77
C LEU A 187 -4.57 11.95 -10.70
N THR A 188 -4.51 12.52 -9.49
CA THR A 188 -5.43 12.13 -8.41
C THR A 188 -6.84 12.68 -8.66
N VAL A 189 -6.95 13.93 -9.13
CA VAL A 189 -8.24 14.54 -9.46
C VAL A 189 -8.92 13.82 -10.63
N ASP A 190 -8.20 13.53 -11.69
CA ASP A 190 -8.75 12.83 -12.87
C ASP A 190 -9.30 11.44 -12.51
N LEU A 191 -8.64 10.74 -11.57
CA LEU A 191 -9.07 9.40 -11.16
C LEU A 191 -10.17 9.40 -10.10
N TYR A 192 -10.15 10.35 -9.16
CA TYR A 192 -10.97 10.28 -7.95
C TYR A 192 -11.78 11.55 -7.66
N GLY A 193 -11.63 12.61 -8.47
CA GLY A 193 -12.30 13.89 -8.25
C GLY A 193 -13.83 13.78 -8.18
N HIS A 194 -14.41 12.84 -8.92
CA HIS A 194 -15.84 12.55 -8.89
C HIS A 194 -16.36 12.02 -7.54
N LEU A 195 -15.48 11.58 -6.64
CA LEU A 195 -15.82 11.13 -5.29
C LEU A 195 -15.80 12.26 -4.26
N ILE A 196 -15.34 13.46 -4.65
CA ILE A 196 -15.30 14.63 -3.77
C ILE A 196 -16.71 15.23 -3.74
N PRO A 197 -17.33 15.40 -2.54
CA PRO A 197 -18.64 16.00 -2.44
C PRO A 197 -18.64 17.42 -3.04
N SER A 198 -19.58 17.70 -3.96
CA SER A 198 -19.73 19.02 -4.60
C SER A 198 -20.30 20.08 -3.66
N ALA A 199 -20.90 19.69 -2.54
CA ALA A 199 -21.46 20.57 -1.53
C ALA A 199 -21.03 20.12 -0.14
N ASN A 200 -20.46 21.05 0.64
CA ASN A 200 -20.06 20.79 2.03
C ASN A 200 -20.72 21.85 2.95
N ARG A 201 -22.03 21.69 3.22
CA ARG A 201 -22.78 22.56 4.11
C ARG A 201 -22.20 22.60 5.53
N ALA A 202 -21.64 21.48 6.02
CA ALA A 202 -21.01 21.43 7.32
C ALA A 202 -19.74 22.31 7.41
N ALA A 203 -19.01 22.46 6.31
CA ALA A 203 -17.86 23.39 6.26
C ALA A 203 -18.31 24.85 6.34
N ILE A 204 -19.42 25.20 5.67
CA ILE A 204 -19.98 26.55 5.73
C ILE A 204 -20.50 26.85 7.15
N ALA A 205 -21.21 25.92 7.79
CA ALA A 205 -21.67 26.09 9.16
C ALA A 205 -20.51 26.32 10.15
N LYS A 206 -19.43 25.55 10.03
CA LYS A 206 -18.21 25.75 10.83
C LYS A 206 -17.54 27.10 10.57
N LEU A 207 -17.57 27.61 9.33
CA LEU A 207 -17.04 28.91 8.99
C LEU A 207 -17.89 30.02 9.65
N GLU A 208 -19.22 29.94 9.55
CA GLU A 208 -20.15 30.87 10.16
C GLU A 208 -19.97 30.92 11.68
N GLU A 209 -19.83 29.78 12.35
CA GLU A 209 -19.55 29.72 13.78
C GLU A 209 -18.24 30.45 14.13
N ARG A 210 -17.17 30.22 13.38
CA ARG A 210 -15.87 30.86 13.60
C ARG A 210 -15.92 32.36 13.38
N ILE A 211 -16.67 32.85 12.40
CA ILE A 211 -16.85 34.30 12.14
C ILE A 211 -17.66 34.94 13.27
N SER A 212 -18.65 34.25 13.78
CA SER A 212 -19.53 34.76 14.86
C SER A 212 -18.85 34.81 16.23
N THR A 213 -17.77 34.02 16.43
CA THR A 213 -17.04 33.94 17.71
C THR A 213 -15.86 34.93 17.80
N VAL A 214 -15.59 35.75 16.78
CA VAL A 214 -14.55 36.79 16.86
C VAL A 214 -15.04 37.91 17.78
N PRO A 215 -14.40 38.18 18.94
CA PRO A 215 -14.80 39.29 19.81
C PRO A 215 -14.63 40.61 19.03
N VAL A 216 -15.70 41.39 18.93
CA VAL A 216 -15.60 42.77 18.49
C VAL A 216 -14.73 43.51 19.51
N MET A 217 -13.50 43.84 19.12
CA MET A 217 -12.63 44.69 19.94
C MET A 217 -13.36 46.01 20.15
N ALA A 218 -13.91 46.18 21.34
CA ALA A 218 -14.53 47.45 21.74
C ALA A 218 -13.50 48.56 21.59
N GLY A 219 -13.75 49.47 20.67
CA GLY A 219 -12.92 50.64 20.43
C GLY A 219 -12.80 51.42 21.75
N LYS A 220 -11.57 51.66 22.21
CA LYS A 220 -11.31 52.64 23.25
C LYS A 220 -11.83 53.99 22.76
N GLN A 221 -12.89 54.46 23.39
CA GLN A 221 -13.26 55.87 23.30
C GLN A 221 -12.11 56.68 23.92
N ALA A 222 -11.45 57.49 23.11
CA ALA A 222 -10.53 58.50 23.56
C ALA A 222 -11.36 59.61 24.21
N ALA A 223 -11.12 59.88 25.50
CA ALA A 223 -11.53 61.09 26.18
C ALA A 223 -10.43 62.17 26.05
#